data_51a3602fd807b2ae47743fd63f878591
#
_entry.id   51a3602fd807b2ae47743fd63f878591
#
_cell.length_a   1.000
_cell.length_b   1.000
_cell.length_c   1.000
_cell.angle_alpha   90.00
_cell.angle_beta   90.00
_cell.angle_gamma   90.00
#
_symmetry.space_group_name_H-M   'P 1'
#
loop_
_entity.id
_entity.type
_entity.pdbx_description
1 polymer ?
#
loop_
_entity_poly.entity_id
_entity_poly.type
_entity_poly.pdbx_seq_one_letter_code
_entity_poly.pdbx_strand_id
1 'polypeptide(L)'
;MKRLSVFLYSQILGKKIYDEFNDILGELKDIYVSTDEGYPRAIGYNVKKDGATFHYEFRSIGIYDDNGKILIKTVGSREILPRTYSYLLSEHLLDKKIVDINGKKVVRVNDLSIAEIAGEYRVIAVETGPLARFRRKKLEGLGRFIYKILNKDYEDKILTWDDVESLEMINNNLQLSDSYKKLSTLHPADLADILEELDEGSRKQLFESLDEDLAADTFEEMEDDVKGSIIKDLSETKTAELLENMGNDEIADLLEELEGEDREKVLVNLEQDDAEEVKELLKYEEETTGSIMSTDFISFGQTVTVGEAIDILKEMDPDEESMHYIYVTDEEDKLKGLVVLKDLLLKDSSVMLKDIMEENITTVKHEDTIDKLTELAVKYNLLLTAV
;
A
#
# COMPACT_ATOMS: atom_id res chain seq x y z
N MET A 1 39.88 -21.18 10.33
CA MET A 1 38.74 -20.97 9.42
C MET A 1 37.44 -21.27 10.18
N LYS A 2 36.51 -20.28 10.33
CA LYS A 2 35.24 -20.41 11.05
C LYS A 2 34.09 -20.35 10.03
N ARG A 3 33.14 -21.30 10.08
CA ARG A 3 31.93 -21.24 9.25
C ARG A 3 31.03 -20.12 9.75
N LEU A 4 30.50 -19.31 8.82
CA LEU A 4 29.56 -18.24 9.11
C LEU A 4 28.15 -18.76 8.91
N SER A 5 27.33 -18.62 9.94
CA SER A 5 25.88 -18.89 9.87
C SER A 5 25.06 -17.66 9.49
N VAL A 6 25.64 -16.45 9.62
CA VAL A 6 25.04 -15.18 9.21
C VAL A 6 26.11 -14.34 8.53
N PHE A 7 25.76 -13.73 7.41
CA PHE A 7 26.66 -12.87 6.63
C PHE A 7 25.86 -11.90 5.76
N LEU A 8 26.54 -10.86 5.30
CA LEU A 8 25.95 -9.90 4.35
C LEU A 8 26.19 -10.34 2.91
N TYR A 9 25.19 -10.14 2.05
CA TYR A 9 25.30 -10.48 0.63
C TYR A 9 26.49 -9.78 -0.04
N SER A 10 26.73 -8.51 0.29
CA SER A 10 27.89 -7.76 -0.22
C SER A 10 29.25 -8.36 0.15
N GLN A 11 29.32 -9.13 1.23
CA GLN A 11 30.57 -9.77 1.66
C GLN A 11 30.99 -10.94 0.76
N ILE A 12 30.03 -11.56 0.11
CA ILE A 12 30.27 -12.74 -0.75
C ILE A 12 30.20 -12.42 -2.25
N LEU A 13 29.48 -11.39 -2.65
CA LEU A 13 29.36 -10.97 -4.04
C LEU A 13 30.72 -10.64 -4.65
N GLY A 14 31.01 -11.17 -5.84
CA GLY A 14 32.28 -10.99 -6.52
C GLY A 14 33.44 -11.80 -5.93
N LYS A 15 33.18 -12.71 -4.97
CA LYS A 15 34.22 -13.61 -4.44
C LYS A 15 34.37 -14.85 -5.27
N LYS A 16 35.60 -15.42 -5.24
CA LYS A 16 35.88 -16.71 -5.86
C LYS A 16 35.27 -17.86 -5.04
N ILE A 17 34.69 -18.82 -5.74
CA ILE A 17 34.17 -20.06 -5.16
C ILE A 17 35.17 -21.18 -5.46
N TYR A 18 35.49 -21.94 -4.44
CA TYR A 18 36.43 -23.07 -4.50
C TYR A 18 35.68 -24.39 -4.32
N ASP A 19 36.04 -25.40 -5.10
CA ASP A 19 35.52 -26.73 -4.92
C ASP A 19 36.25 -27.52 -3.81
N GLU A 20 35.93 -28.80 -3.64
CA GLU A 20 36.54 -29.69 -2.65
C GLU A 20 38.04 -29.94 -2.90
N PHE A 21 38.54 -29.72 -4.12
CA PHE A 21 39.93 -29.85 -4.51
C PHE A 21 40.71 -28.53 -4.39
N ASN A 22 40.04 -27.43 -3.95
CA ASN A 22 40.49 -26.07 -3.95
C ASN A 22 40.72 -25.45 -5.34
N ASP A 23 40.12 -26.03 -6.37
CA ASP A 23 40.06 -25.42 -7.70
C ASP A 23 39.00 -24.33 -7.77
N ILE A 24 39.24 -23.32 -8.60
CA ILE A 24 38.34 -22.17 -8.72
C ILE A 24 37.21 -22.52 -9.70
N LEU A 25 35.99 -22.60 -9.20
CA LEU A 25 34.79 -22.79 -10.03
C LEU A 25 34.44 -21.51 -10.80
N GLY A 26 34.67 -20.36 -10.23
CA GLY A 26 34.40 -19.05 -10.83
C GLY A 26 34.23 -17.95 -9.77
N GLU A 27 33.78 -16.78 -10.21
CA GLU A 27 33.48 -15.65 -9.36
C GLU A 27 31.95 -15.54 -9.17
N LEU A 28 31.48 -15.52 -7.92
CA LEU A 28 30.05 -15.41 -7.60
C LEU A 28 29.47 -14.10 -8.17
N LYS A 29 28.47 -14.22 -9.01
CA LYS A 29 27.79 -13.08 -9.62
C LYS A 29 26.45 -12.79 -8.98
N ASP A 30 25.68 -13.83 -8.63
CA ASP A 30 24.39 -13.67 -8.02
C ASP A 30 23.90 -14.96 -7.35
N ILE A 31 22.84 -14.84 -6.54
CA ILE A 31 22.16 -15.94 -5.89
C ILE A 31 20.70 -15.97 -6.34
N TYR A 32 20.24 -17.16 -6.75
CA TYR A 32 18.83 -17.44 -7.00
C TYR A 32 18.10 -17.75 -5.70
N VAL A 33 16.97 -17.09 -5.46
CA VAL A 33 16.10 -17.38 -4.32
C VAL A 33 14.69 -17.75 -4.79
N SER A 34 14.02 -18.56 -3.99
CA SER A 34 12.59 -18.86 -4.08
C SER A 34 11.89 -18.26 -2.87
N THR A 35 10.67 -17.76 -3.06
CA THR A 35 9.80 -17.18 -2.02
C THR A 35 8.62 -18.08 -1.65
N ASP A 36 8.59 -19.31 -2.16
CA ASP A 36 7.45 -20.25 -2.00
C ASP A 36 7.15 -20.61 -0.54
N GLU A 37 8.11 -20.41 0.38
CA GLU A 37 8.02 -20.84 1.77
C GLU A 37 8.57 -19.78 2.74
N GLY A 38 7.89 -18.63 2.90
CA GLY A 38 8.27 -17.59 3.86
C GLY A 38 9.53 -16.83 3.47
N TYR A 39 10.57 -16.81 4.32
CA TYR A 39 11.84 -16.09 4.02
C TYR A 39 12.49 -16.60 2.72
N PRO A 40 12.91 -15.69 1.80
CA PRO A 40 13.50 -16.10 0.53
C PRO A 40 14.67 -17.07 0.71
N ARG A 41 14.52 -18.28 0.17
CA ARG A 41 15.46 -19.38 0.30
C ARG A 41 16.42 -19.40 -0.88
N ALA A 42 17.73 -19.44 -0.61
CA ALA A 42 18.73 -19.62 -1.64
C ALA A 42 18.62 -21.02 -2.27
N ILE A 43 18.35 -21.09 -3.55
CA ILE A 43 18.16 -22.33 -4.31
C ILE A 43 19.28 -22.60 -5.31
N GLY A 44 19.95 -21.54 -5.77
CA GLY A 44 21.04 -21.64 -6.74
C GLY A 44 21.92 -20.40 -6.70
N TYR A 45 23.03 -20.47 -7.42
CA TYR A 45 23.91 -19.34 -7.64
C TYR A 45 24.52 -19.38 -9.04
N ASN A 46 24.90 -18.22 -9.54
CA ASN A 46 25.63 -18.13 -10.79
C ASN A 46 27.07 -17.65 -10.57
N VAL A 47 27.96 -18.14 -11.38
CA VAL A 47 29.38 -17.76 -11.38
C VAL A 47 29.84 -17.38 -12.79
N LYS A 48 30.78 -16.48 -12.86
CA LYS A 48 31.49 -16.12 -14.09
C LYS A 48 32.85 -16.77 -14.10
N LYS A 49 33.16 -17.55 -15.16
CA LYS A 49 34.46 -18.15 -15.41
C LYS A 49 34.78 -18.04 -16.90
N ASP A 50 35.96 -17.51 -17.24
CA ASP A 50 36.47 -17.39 -18.62
C ASP A 50 35.47 -16.75 -19.62
N GLY A 51 34.69 -15.76 -19.12
CA GLY A 51 33.68 -15.05 -19.90
C GLY A 51 32.31 -15.72 -19.98
N ALA A 52 32.18 -16.98 -19.59
CA ALA A 52 30.92 -17.71 -19.53
C ALA A 52 30.28 -17.66 -18.14
N THR A 53 28.94 -17.78 -18.09
CA THR A 53 28.16 -17.88 -16.85
C THR A 53 27.69 -19.31 -16.66
N PHE A 54 27.90 -19.86 -15.48
CA PHE A 54 27.47 -21.18 -15.07
C PHE A 54 26.51 -21.07 -13.88
N HIS A 55 25.54 -21.98 -13.79
CA HIS A 55 24.50 -21.98 -12.78
C HIS A 55 24.57 -23.26 -11.95
N TYR A 56 24.65 -23.11 -10.64
CA TYR A 56 24.82 -24.23 -9.71
C TYR A 56 23.76 -24.22 -8.60
N GLU A 57 23.46 -25.44 -8.09
CA GLU A 57 22.55 -25.61 -6.96
C GLU A 57 23.20 -25.11 -5.66
N PHE A 58 22.42 -24.48 -4.77
CA PHE A 58 22.93 -23.88 -3.52
C PHE A 58 23.05 -24.89 -2.34
N ARG A 59 22.95 -26.17 -2.56
CA ARG A 59 22.89 -27.19 -1.49
C ARG A 59 24.18 -27.41 -0.70
N SER A 60 25.31 -27.31 -1.34
CA SER A 60 26.61 -27.76 -0.79
C SER A 60 27.62 -26.62 -0.62
N ILE A 61 27.12 -25.39 -0.53
CA ILE A 61 27.97 -24.21 -0.37
C ILE A 61 28.16 -23.88 1.12
N GLY A 62 29.37 -23.50 1.50
CA GLY A 62 29.70 -23.03 2.83
C GLY A 62 30.48 -21.71 2.77
N ILE A 63 30.10 -20.81 3.63
CA ILE A 63 30.76 -19.50 3.77
C ILE A 63 31.64 -19.52 5.02
N TYR A 64 32.89 -19.10 4.89
CA TYR A 64 33.88 -19.18 5.96
C TYR A 64 34.60 -17.85 6.15
N ASP A 65 34.88 -17.55 7.40
CA ASP A 65 35.84 -16.49 7.77
C ASP A 65 37.22 -17.12 8.08
N ASP A 66 38.22 -16.66 7.37
CA ASP A 66 39.62 -17.01 7.61
C ASP A 66 40.44 -15.74 7.92
N ASN A 67 40.46 -15.39 9.20
CA ASN A 67 41.14 -14.19 9.71
C ASN A 67 40.67 -12.88 9.03
N GLY A 68 39.38 -12.71 8.88
CA GLY A 68 38.77 -11.54 8.24
C GLY A 68 38.66 -11.62 6.73
N LYS A 69 39.08 -12.72 6.12
CA LYS A 69 38.91 -12.99 4.69
C LYS A 69 37.78 -13.99 4.46
N ILE A 70 36.77 -13.57 3.74
CA ILE A 70 35.64 -14.44 3.39
C ILE A 70 36.06 -15.38 2.27
N LEU A 71 35.85 -16.67 2.52
CA LEU A 71 36.06 -17.76 1.58
C LEU A 71 34.74 -18.50 1.34
N ILE A 72 34.49 -18.84 0.08
CA ILE A 72 33.32 -19.62 -0.33
C ILE A 72 33.81 -20.97 -0.83
N LYS A 73 33.30 -22.05 -0.26
CA LYS A 73 33.62 -23.42 -0.65
C LYS A 73 32.35 -24.19 -0.95
N THR A 74 32.45 -25.08 -1.92
CA THR A 74 31.36 -26.00 -2.28
C THR A 74 31.88 -27.42 -2.39
N VAL A 75 31.00 -28.40 -2.23
CA VAL A 75 31.30 -29.82 -2.38
C VAL A 75 30.30 -30.43 -3.34
N GLY A 76 30.75 -31.12 -4.38
CA GLY A 76 29.87 -31.80 -5.34
C GLY A 76 28.94 -30.82 -6.08
N SER A 77 29.51 -29.78 -6.70
CA SER A 77 28.75 -28.79 -7.45
C SER A 77 27.93 -29.41 -8.56
N ARG A 78 26.61 -29.16 -8.57
CA ARG A 78 25.67 -29.61 -9.59
C ARG A 78 25.17 -28.43 -10.40
N GLU A 79 25.32 -28.52 -11.72
CA GLU A 79 24.72 -27.53 -12.64
C GLU A 79 23.21 -27.65 -12.64
N ILE A 80 22.54 -26.50 -12.67
CA ILE A 80 21.09 -26.36 -12.74
C ILE A 80 20.69 -25.42 -13.87
N LEU A 81 19.46 -25.61 -14.39
CA LEU A 81 18.80 -24.61 -15.20
C LEU A 81 18.04 -23.69 -14.26
N PRO A 82 18.15 -22.35 -14.40
CA PRO A 82 17.35 -21.40 -13.62
C PRO A 82 15.87 -21.71 -13.81
N ARG A 83 15.11 -21.75 -12.72
CA ARG A 83 13.64 -21.89 -12.78
C ARG A 83 13.02 -20.58 -13.19
N THR A 84 11.91 -20.63 -13.90
CA THR A 84 11.15 -19.45 -14.36
C THR A 84 10.62 -18.58 -13.19
N TYR A 85 10.54 -19.14 -11.99
CA TYR A 85 10.04 -18.50 -10.77
C TYR A 85 11.12 -18.27 -9.70
N SER A 86 12.38 -18.11 -10.11
CA SER A 86 13.47 -17.76 -9.20
C SER A 86 13.88 -16.31 -9.38
N TYR A 87 14.11 -15.63 -8.25
CA TYR A 87 14.56 -14.24 -8.22
C TYR A 87 16.06 -14.19 -8.01
N LEU A 88 16.72 -13.25 -8.68
CA LEU A 88 18.13 -12.94 -8.44
C LEU A 88 18.25 -11.82 -7.42
N LEU A 89 19.07 -12.00 -6.40
CA LEU A 89 19.20 -11.02 -5.31
C LEU A 89 19.70 -9.66 -5.80
N SER A 90 20.65 -9.64 -6.76
CA SER A 90 21.15 -8.37 -7.29
C SER A 90 20.17 -7.66 -8.21
N GLU A 91 19.36 -8.41 -8.94
CA GLU A 91 18.46 -7.86 -9.95
C GLU A 91 17.13 -7.40 -9.36
N HIS A 92 16.59 -8.18 -8.41
CA HIS A 92 15.22 -7.98 -7.92
C HIS A 92 15.13 -7.41 -6.50
N LEU A 93 16.23 -7.37 -5.74
CA LEU A 93 16.22 -6.85 -4.37
C LEU A 93 17.27 -5.77 -4.13
N LEU A 94 18.52 -6.01 -4.51
CA LEU A 94 19.59 -5.07 -4.20
C LEU A 94 19.42 -3.77 -5.01
N ASP A 95 19.53 -2.63 -4.33
CA ASP A 95 19.28 -1.29 -4.90
C ASP A 95 17.83 -1.00 -5.32
N LYS A 96 16.90 -1.93 -5.09
CA LYS A 96 15.48 -1.76 -5.38
C LYS A 96 14.74 -1.07 -4.24
N LYS A 97 13.59 -0.51 -4.56
CA LYS A 97 12.63 0.01 -3.58
C LYS A 97 11.81 -1.14 -3.00
N ILE A 98 11.56 -1.09 -1.72
CA ILE A 98 10.67 -1.99 -0.98
C ILE A 98 9.83 -1.16 -0.01
N VAL A 99 8.71 -1.71 0.41
CA VAL A 99 7.86 -1.09 1.44
C VAL A 99 8.31 -1.56 2.82
N ASP A 100 8.61 -0.63 3.72
CA ASP A 100 8.76 -0.83 5.17
C ASP A 100 7.35 -0.76 5.78
N ILE A 101 6.74 -1.91 6.05
CA ILE A 101 5.35 -2.01 6.56
C ILE A 101 5.18 -1.27 7.89
N ASN A 102 6.12 -1.46 8.82
CA ASN A 102 6.06 -0.80 10.14
C ASN A 102 6.41 0.69 10.07
N GLY A 103 7.30 1.06 9.15
CA GLY A 103 7.67 2.45 8.92
C GLY A 103 6.75 3.18 7.95
N LYS A 104 5.78 2.48 7.35
CA LYS A 104 4.77 3.01 6.42
C LYS A 104 5.39 3.91 5.33
N LYS A 105 6.41 3.40 4.65
CA LYS A 105 7.16 4.16 3.65
C LYS A 105 7.98 3.29 2.72
N VAL A 106 8.34 3.86 1.59
CA VAL A 106 9.24 3.24 0.62
C VAL A 106 10.69 3.44 1.03
N VAL A 107 11.48 2.37 1.05
CA VAL A 107 12.90 2.40 1.38
C VAL A 107 13.71 1.67 0.32
N ARG A 108 15.01 1.99 0.22
CA ARG A 108 15.92 1.30 -0.72
C ARG A 108 16.73 0.23 -0.01
N VAL A 109 16.81 -0.95 -0.60
CA VAL A 109 17.67 -2.05 -0.16
C VAL A 109 19.12 -1.74 -0.49
N ASN A 110 19.92 -1.50 0.52
CA ASN A 110 21.36 -1.20 0.36
C ASN A 110 22.23 -2.45 0.53
N ASP A 111 21.82 -3.44 1.31
CA ASP A 111 22.44 -4.76 1.46
C ASP A 111 21.41 -5.77 1.98
N LEU A 112 21.76 -7.05 1.98
CA LEU A 112 20.91 -8.13 2.45
C LEU A 112 21.63 -8.97 3.49
N SER A 113 20.93 -9.30 4.58
CA SER A 113 21.41 -10.23 5.60
C SER A 113 20.92 -11.65 5.28
N ILE A 114 21.83 -12.59 5.17
CA ILE A 114 21.56 -13.99 4.86
C ILE A 114 21.97 -14.85 6.05
N ALA A 115 21.09 -15.76 6.48
CA ALA A 115 21.37 -16.68 7.56
C ALA A 115 21.15 -18.15 7.13
N GLU A 116 21.90 -19.05 7.74
CA GLU A 116 21.68 -20.50 7.64
C GLU A 116 20.64 -20.92 8.71
N ILE A 117 19.47 -21.34 8.25
CA ILE A 117 18.35 -21.79 9.07
C ILE A 117 17.99 -23.21 8.66
N ALA A 118 18.03 -24.15 9.58
CA ALA A 118 17.74 -25.57 9.33
C ALA A 118 18.53 -26.18 8.15
N GLY A 119 19.77 -25.73 7.94
CA GLY A 119 20.64 -26.19 6.85
C GLY A 119 20.41 -25.51 5.51
N GLU A 120 19.50 -24.51 5.43
CA GLU A 120 19.24 -23.71 4.25
C GLU A 120 19.65 -22.26 4.49
N TYR A 121 20.15 -21.60 3.44
CA TYR A 121 20.44 -20.17 3.52
C TYR A 121 19.20 -19.37 3.09
N ARG A 122 18.81 -18.43 3.93
CA ARG A 122 17.61 -17.58 3.75
C ARG A 122 17.97 -16.11 3.91
N VAL A 123 17.34 -15.25 3.14
CA VAL A 123 17.38 -13.79 3.38
C VAL A 123 16.50 -13.50 4.58
N ILE A 124 17.08 -12.97 5.65
CA ILE A 124 16.37 -12.73 6.93
C ILE A 124 16.08 -11.26 7.19
N ALA A 125 16.84 -10.36 6.56
CA ALA A 125 16.67 -8.94 6.75
C ALA A 125 17.26 -8.16 5.58
N VAL A 126 16.82 -6.91 5.44
CA VAL A 126 17.35 -5.93 4.51
C VAL A 126 18.00 -4.78 5.27
N GLU A 127 19.12 -4.27 4.77
CA GLU A 127 19.77 -3.11 5.29
C GLU A 127 19.45 -1.90 4.41
N THR A 128 18.86 -0.88 5.01
CA THR A 128 18.43 0.36 4.33
C THR A 128 19.33 1.55 4.66
N GLY A 129 20.23 1.39 5.64
CA GLY A 129 21.13 2.43 6.09
C GLY A 129 22.16 2.83 5.03
N PRO A 130 22.58 4.10 5.03
CA PRO A 130 23.49 4.63 4.01
C PRO A 130 24.90 4.04 4.07
N LEU A 131 25.37 3.58 5.23
CA LEU A 131 26.70 2.96 5.36
C LEU A 131 26.81 1.63 4.61
N ALA A 132 25.73 0.88 4.45
CA ALA A 132 25.72 -0.36 3.67
C ALA A 132 26.20 -0.13 2.22
N ARG A 133 25.82 1.00 1.60
CA ARG A 133 26.31 1.37 0.25
C ARG A 133 27.81 1.66 0.21
N PHE A 134 28.34 2.33 1.23
CA PHE A 134 29.79 2.59 1.36
C PHE A 134 30.55 1.28 1.62
N ARG A 135 30.01 0.39 2.47
CA ARG A 135 30.58 -0.93 2.76
C ARG A 135 30.71 -1.78 1.49
N ARG A 136 29.68 -1.83 0.66
CA ARG A 136 29.68 -2.51 -0.66
C ARG A 136 30.83 -2.02 -1.55
N LYS A 137 31.11 -0.73 -1.53
CA LYS A 137 32.20 -0.11 -2.29
C LYS A 137 33.56 -0.18 -1.57
N LYS A 138 33.66 -0.86 -0.42
CA LYS A 138 34.85 -0.92 0.45
C LYS A 138 35.33 0.46 0.93
N LEU A 139 34.41 1.41 1.03
CA LEU A 139 34.66 2.82 1.43
C LEU A 139 33.95 3.17 2.74
N GLU A 140 33.67 2.20 3.60
CA GLU A 140 32.93 2.41 4.86
C GLU A 140 33.57 3.48 5.76
N GLY A 141 34.90 3.47 5.89
CA GLY A 141 35.63 4.49 6.67
C GLY A 141 35.42 5.91 6.14
N LEU A 142 35.35 6.06 4.80
CA LEU A 142 35.06 7.35 4.17
C LEU A 142 33.59 7.75 4.42
N GLY A 143 32.65 6.80 4.33
CA GLY A 143 31.25 7.03 4.64
C GLY A 143 31.07 7.55 6.06
N ARG A 144 31.61 6.86 7.07
CA ARG A 144 31.58 7.29 8.49
C ARG A 144 32.16 8.69 8.70
N PHE A 145 33.25 9.01 8.01
CA PHE A 145 33.90 10.33 8.10
C PHE A 145 33.00 11.43 7.51
N ILE A 146 32.39 11.20 6.35
CA ILE A 146 31.46 12.15 5.69
C ILE A 146 30.24 12.42 6.57
N TYR A 147 29.60 11.39 7.09
CA TYR A 147 28.40 11.53 7.95
C TYR A 147 28.72 12.26 9.25
N LYS A 148 29.91 11.99 9.84
CA LYS A 148 30.37 12.70 11.01
C LYS A 148 30.58 14.19 10.76
N ILE A 149 31.15 14.58 9.60
CA ILE A 149 31.28 15.99 9.22
C ILE A 149 29.94 16.67 9.00
N LEU A 150 29.00 15.98 8.37
CA LEU A 150 27.67 16.50 8.08
C LEU A 150 26.74 16.52 9.32
N ASN A 151 27.20 16.03 10.45
CA ASN A 151 26.42 15.87 11.68
C ASN A 151 25.05 15.19 11.45
N LYS A 152 25.04 14.22 10.52
CA LYS A 152 23.85 13.41 10.19
C LYS A 152 23.98 12.04 10.82
N ASP A 153 22.85 11.53 11.29
CA ASP A 153 22.75 10.17 11.78
C ASP A 153 23.03 9.17 10.65
N TYR A 154 23.81 8.14 10.98
CA TYR A 154 24.22 7.12 10.00
C TYR A 154 23.91 5.69 10.50
N GLU A 155 23.03 5.56 11.46
CA GLU A 155 22.63 4.23 11.95
C GLU A 155 22.11 3.39 10.79
N ASP A 156 22.72 2.20 10.64
CA ASP A 156 22.26 1.22 9.68
C ASP A 156 20.90 0.70 10.16
N LYS A 157 19.81 1.11 9.50
CA LYS A 157 18.48 0.57 9.78
C LYS A 157 18.41 -0.79 9.13
N ILE A 158 18.17 -1.81 9.95
CA ILE A 158 17.95 -3.19 9.54
C ILE A 158 16.46 -3.47 9.72
N LEU A 159 15.81 -3.90 8.66
CA LEU A 159 14.41 -4.33 8.66
C LEU A 159 14.38 -5.84 8.49
N THR A 160 13.59 -6.53 9.31
CA THR A 160 13.41 -7.98 9.16
C THR A 160 12.60 -8.27 7.92
N TRP A 161 12.72 -9.48 7.37
CA TRP A 161 11.95 -9.84 6.16
C TRP A 161 10.43 -9.82 6.40
N ASP A 162 10.00 -10.03 7.65
CA ASP A 162 8.58 -9.96 8.01
C ASP A 162 8.01 -8.54 7.95
N ASP A 163 8.86 -7.54 8.11
CA ASP A 163 8.50 -6.11 8.15
C ASP A 163 8.61 -5.41 6.79
N VAL A 164 8.91 -6.16 5.74
CA VAL A 164 9.10 -5.58 4.41
C VAL A 164 8.29 -6.30 3.34
N GLU A 165 7.96 -5.55 2.28
CA GLU A 165 7.34 -6.11 1.08
C GLU A 165 8.12 -5.67 -0.17
N SER A 166 8.41 -6.60 -1.06
CA SER A 166 9.18 -6.35 -2.28
C SER A 166 8.28 -6.24 -3.49
N LEU A 167 8.14 -5.06 -4.04
CA LEU A 167 7.33 -4.78 -5.22
C LEU A 167 7.76 -5.58 -6.45
N GLU A 168 9.06 -5.77 -6.66
CA GLU A 168 9.60 -6.54 -7.78
C GLU A 168 9.28 -8.04 -7.70
N MET A 169 9.13 -8.58 -6.49
CA MET A 169 8.75 -9.98 -6.29
C MET A 169 7.26 -10.19 -6.47
N ILE A 170 6.45 -9.18 -6.17
CA ILE A 170 5.01 -9.17 -6.42
C ILE A 170 4.73 -9.30 -7.92
N ASN A 171 5.37 -8.46 -8.73
CA ASN A 171 5.12 -8.33 -10.16
C ASN A 171 5.38 -9.61 -10.98
N ASN A 172 6.23 -10.50 -10.49
CA ASN A 172 6.60 -11.73 -11.20
C ASN A 172 5.83 -12.97 -10.74
N ASN A 173 5.00 -12.86 -9.71
CA ASN A 173 4.25 -14.00 -9.17
C ASN A 173 2.78 -13.90 -9.61
N LEU A 174 2.40 -14.67 -10.63
CA LEU A 174 1.03 -14.79 -11.16
C LEU A 174 0.02 -15.43 -10.18
N GLN A 175 0.46 -15.81 -9.00
CA GLN A 175 -0.42 -16.22 -7.90
C GLN A 175 -0.41 -15.12 -6.83
N LEU A 176 -1.54 -14.46 -6.67
CA LEU A 176 -1.91 -13.59 -5.56
C LEU A 176 -1.58 -14.30 -4.23
N SER A 177 -0.36 -14.19 -3.78
CA SER A 177 0.12 -14.85 -2.58
C SER A 177 0.18 -13.86 -1.44
N ASP A 178 0.42 -14.37 -0.24
CA ASP A 178 0.44 -13.70 1.06
C ASP A 178 1.14 -12.32 1.13
N SER A 179 1.79 -11.89 0.05
CA SER A 179 2.51 -10.62 -0.06
C SER A 179 1.59 -9.40 0.00
N TYR A 180 0.45 -9.43 -0.70
CA TYR A 180 -0.53 -8.33 -0.65
C TYR A 180 -1.26 -8.24 0.69
N LYS A 181 -1.39 -9.36 1.41
CA LYS A 181 -2.03 -9.37 2.73
C LYS A 181 -1.36 -8.44 3.74
N LYS A 182 -0.08 -8.15 3.60
CA LYS A 182 0.60 -7.21 4.50
C LYS A 182 0.24 -5.77 4.17
N LEU A 183 0.15 -5.42 2.90
CA LEU A 183 -0.22 -4.07 2.45
C LEU A 183 -1.70 -3.79 2.73
N SER A 184 -2.58 -4.76 2.52
CA SER A 184 -4.02 -4.62 2.80
C SER A 184 -4.36 -4.49 4.30
N THR A 185 -3.39 -4.60 5.19
CA THR A 185 -3.58 -4.29 6.62
C THR A 185 -3.21 -2.85 6.98
N LEU A 186 -2.68 -2.08 6.05
CA LEU A 186 -2.36 -0.67 6.27
C LEU A 186 -3.63 0.18 6.16
N HIS A 187 -3.60 1.34 6.81
CA HIS A 187 -4.65 2.33 6.64
C HIS A 187 -4.59 2.93 5.22
N PRO A 188 -5.73 3.25 4.58
CA PRO A 188 -5.77 3.86 3.25
C PRO A 188 -4.81 5.04 3.08
N ALA A 189 -4.79 5.99 4.02
CA ALA A 189 -3.87 7.13 4.01
C ALA A 189 -2.39 6.72 3.99
N ASP A 190 -1.98 5.66 4.73
CA ASP A 190 -0.60 5.15 4.70
C ASP A 190 -0.27 4.47 3.36
N LEU A 191 -1.27 3.84 2.72
CA LEU A 191 -1.12 3.27 1.38
C LEU A 191 -1.01 4.35 0.31
N ALA A 192 -1.77 5.44 0.43
CA ALA A 192 -1.68 6.62 -0.43
C ALA A 192 -0.26 7.20 -0.40
N ASP A 193 0.29 7.49 0.78
CA ASP A 193 1.68 7.95 0.96
C ASP A 193 2.70 7.01 0.27
N ILE A 194 2.51 5.69 0.41
CA ILE A 194 3.39 4.71 -0.22
C ILE A 194 3.26 4.75 -1.75
N LEU A 195 2.05 4.82 -2.28
CA LEU A 195 1.79 4.86 -3.72
C LEU A 195 2.35 6.12 -4.36
N GLU A 196 2.27 7.26 -3.69
CA GLU A 196 2.83 8.54 -4.12
C GLU A 196 4.36 8.51 -4.24
N GLU A 197 5.04 7.82 -3.33
CA GLU A 197 6.50 7.64 -3.39
C GLU A 197 6.99 6.71 -4.50
N LEU A 198 6.08 5.94 -5.16
CA LEU A 198 6.43 5.00 -6.21
C LEU A 198 6.54 5.68 -7.59
N ASP A 199 7.26 5.01 -8.50
CA ASP A 199 7.20 5.34 -9.93
C ASP A 199 5.87 4.85 -10.54
N GLU A 200 5.44 5.47 -11.66
CA GLU A 200 4.16 5.20 -12.32
C GLU A 200 3.89 3.69 -12.53
N GLY A 201 4.89 2.95 -13.02
CA GLY A 201 4.72 1.51 -13.30
C GLY A 201 4.49 0.68 -12.03
N SER A 202 5.26 0.95 -10.98
CA SER A 202 5.11 0.26 -9.67
C SER A 202 3.82 0.69 -8.96
N ARG A 203 3.45 1.97 -9.06
CA ARG A 203 2.21 2.54 -8.52
C ARG A 203 1.00 1.85 -9.13
N LYS A 204 0.90 1.85 -10.47
CA LYS A 204 -0.19 1.19 -11.19
C LYS A 204 -0.35 -0.28 -10.77
N GLN A 205 0.75 -1.04 -10.77
CA GLN A 205 0.70 -2.46 -10.44
C GLN A 205 0.25 -2.72 -9.01
N LEU A 206 0.71 -1.90 -8.06
CA LEU A 206 0.28 -2.00 -6.67
C LEU A 206 -1.19 -1.64 -6.54
N PHE A 207 -1.62 -0.54 -7.12
CA PHE A 207 -3.00 -0.07 -7.07
C PHE A 207 -3.99 -1.09 -7.69
N GLU A 208 -3.70 -1.62 -8.89
CA GLU A 208 -4.50 -2.66 -9.54
C GLU A 208 -4.60 -3.98 -8.76
N SER A 209 -3.78 -4.15 -7.74
CA SER A 209 -3.76 -5.34 -6.90
C SER A 209 -4.54 -5.20 -5.60
N LEU A 210 -4.97 -3.99 -5.25
CA LEU A 210 -5.84 -3.76 -4.10
C LEU A 210 -7.23 -4.34 -4.40
N ASP A 211 -7.94 -4.73 -3.36
CA ASP A 211 -9.37 -5.03 -3.49
C ASP A 211 -10.16 -3.72 -3.73
N GLU A 212 -11.40 -3.85 -4.16
CA GLU A 212 -12.19 -2.75 -4.68
C GLU A 212 -12.40 -1.66 -3.62
N ASP A 213 -12.82 -2.02 -2.40
CA ASP A 213 -13.07 -1.09 -1.30
C ASP A 213 -11.77 -0.37 -0.89
N LEU A 214 -10.69 -1.13 -0.63
CA LEU A 214 -9.40 -0.55 -0.24
C LEU A 214 -8.80 0.34 -1.34
N ALA A 215 -9.06 0.03 -2.62
CA ALA A 215 -8.61 0.85 -3.74
C ALA A 215 -9.33 2.20 -3.75
N ALA A 216 -10.64 2.23 -3.52
CA ALA A 216 -11.43 3.45 -3.42
C ALA A 216 -10.96 4.31 -2.23
N ASP A 217 -10.97 3.75 -1.01
CA ASP A 217 -10.52 4.45 0.19
C ASP A 217 -9.08 5.02 0.04
N THR A 218 -8.18 4.22 -0.58
CA THR A 218 -6.79 4.67 -0.79
C THR A 218 -6.72 5.77 -1.85
N PHE A 219 -7.55 5.70 -2.88
CA PHE A 219 -7.60 6.69 -3.94
C PHE A 219 -8.07 8.06 -3.42
N GLU A 220 -9.06 8.07 -2.54
CA GLU A 220 -9.56 9.28 -1.88
C GLU A 220 -8.48 10.05 -1.12
N GLU A 221 -7.62 9.34 -0.44
CA GLU A 221 -6.53 9.91 0.38
C GLU A 221 -5.32 10.42 -0.44
N MET A 222 -5.29 10.21 -1.78
CA MET A 222 -4.16 10.63 -2.62
C MET A 222 -4.19 12.09 -3.01
N GLU A 223 -3.00 12.67 -3.29
CA GLU A 223 -2.86 13.98 -3.91
C GLU A 223 -3.46 13.99 -5.34
N ASP A 224 -4.10 15.10 -5.74
CA ASP A 224 -4.89 15.22 -6.99
C ASP A 224 -4.09 14.91 -8.25
N ASP A 225 -2.82 15.32 -8.32
CA ASP A 225 -1.93 15.03 -9.45
C ASP A 225 -1.64 13.54 -9.60
N VAL A 226 -1.66 12.80 -8.49
CA VAL A 226 -1.48 11.34 -8.48
C VAL A 226 -2.76 10.64 -8.88
N LYS A 227 -3.94 11.11 -8.42
CA LYS A 227 -5.26 10.61 -8.83
C LYS A 227 -5.39 10.65 -10.35
N GLY A 228 -5.09 11.79 -10.98
CA GLY A 228 -5.12 11.94 -12.42
C GLY A 228 -4.21 10.95 -13.17
N SER A 229 -2.99 10.70 -12.65
CA SER A 229 -2.06 9.72 -13.23
C SER A 229 -2.62 8.28 -13.16
N ILE A 230 -3.25 7.91 -12.06
CA ILE A 230 -3.85 6.57 -11.88
C ILE A 230 -5.01 6.37 -12.85
N ILE A 231 -5.97 7.31 -12.90
CA ILE A 231 -7.12 7.25 -13.82
C ILE A 231 -6.67 7.06 -15.27
N LYS A 232 -5.66 7.77 -15.70
CA LYS A 232 -5.10 7.66 -17.05
C LYS A 232 -4.60 6.25 -17.36
N ASP A 233 -3.98 5.61 -16.40
CA ASP A 233 -3.31 4.32 -16.57
C ASP A 233 -4.23 3.11 -16.35
N LEU A 234 -5.35 3.26 -15.63
CA LEU A 234 -6.31 2.18 -15.38
C LEU A 234 -7.02 1.75 -16.68
N SER A 235 -7.45 0.49 -16.73
CA SER A 235 -8.39 0.01 -17.76
C SER A 235 -9.81 0.55 -17.51
N GLU A 236 -10.66 0.59 -18.56
CA GLU A 236 -12.06 0.99 -18.43
C GLU A 236 -12.79 0.19 -17.33
N THR A 237 -12.56 -1.12 -17.28
CA THR A 237 -13.18 -2.00 -16.26
C THR A 237 -12.74 -1.61 -14.85
N LYS A 238 -11.44 -1.39 -14.63
CA LYS A 238 -10.92 -1.00 -13.32
C LYS A 238 -11.32 0.44 -12.93
N THR A 239 -11.50 1.31 -13.91
CA THR A 239 -12.06 2.64 -13.65
C THR A 239 -13.51 2.55 -13.19
N ALA A 240 -14.34 1.71 -13.84
CA ALA A 240 -15.72 1.51 -13.42
C ALA A 240 -15.80 0.91 -12.00
N GLU A 241 -15.04 -0.17 -11.73
CA GLU A 241 -14.96 -0.78 -10.39
C GLU A 241 -14.54 0.23 -9.30
N LEU A 242 -13.62 1.13 -9.60
CA LEU A 242 -13.22 2.20 -8.69
C LEU A 242 -14.36 3.19 -8.42
N LEU A 243 -15.01 3.66 -9.48
CA LEU A 243 -16.07 4.66 -9.38
C LEU A 243 -17.33 4.11 -8.69
N GLU A 244 -17.63 2.82 -8.80
CA GLU A 244 -18.74 2.16 -8.09
C GLU A 244 -18.56 2.17 -6.55
N ASN A 245 -17.32 2.34 -6.07
CA ASN A 245 -16.99 2.34 -4.64
C ASN A 245 -16.55 3.74 -4.14
N MET A 246 -16.73 4.79 -4.92
CA MET A 246 -16.43 6.18 -4.54
C MET A 246 -17.72 6.97 -4.30
N GLY A 247 -17.68 7.93 -3.38
CA GLY A 247 -18.75 8.89 -3.17
C GLY A 247 -18.94 9.82 -4.39
N ASN A 248 -20.17 10.26 -4.63
CA ASN A 248 -20.48 11.16 -5.74
C ASN A 248 -19.79 12.54 -5.64
N ASP A 249 -19.56 13.03 -4.44
CA ASP A 249 -18.79 14.24 -4.16
C ASP A 249 -17.30 14.08 -4.54
N GLU A 250 -16.69 12.95 -4.20
CA GLU A 250 -15.31 12.66 -4.57
C GLU A 250 -15.13 12.46 -6.09
N ILE A 251 -16.13 11.87 -6.75
CA ILE A 251 -16.16 11.80 -8.22
C ILE A 251 -16.30 13.19 -8.81
N ALA A 252 -17.06 14.09 -8.20
CA ALA A 252 -17.19 15.48 -8.65
C ALA A 252 -15.85 16.22 -8.52
N ASP A 253 -15.17 16.10 -7.37
CA ASP A 253 -13.85 16.69 -7.13
C ASP A 253 -12.82 16.13 -8.13
N LEU A 254 -12.78 14.83 -8.34
CA LEU A 254 -11.94 14.22 -9.36
C LEU A 254 -12.19 14.78 -10.75
N LEU A 255 -13.45 14.99 -11.14
CA LEU A 255 -13.80 15.56 -12.43
C LEU A 255 -13.43 17.03 -12.57
N GLU A 256 -13.32 17.80 -11.50
CA GLU A 256 -12.83 19.18 -11.54
C GLU A 256 -11.34 19.24 -11.88
N GLU A 257 -10.55 18.28 -11.38
CA GLU A 257 -9.10 18.18 -11.62
C GLU A 257 -8.74 17.55 -12.99
N LEU A 258 -9.65 16.77 -13.58
CA LEU A 258 -9.39 16.08 -14.85
C LEU A 258 -9.77 16.91 -16.06
N GLU A 259 -8.95 16.82 -17.12
CA GLU A 259 -9.21 17.45 -18.41
C GLU A 259 -9.26 16.44 -19.58
N GLY A 260 -9.93 16.80 -20.64
CA GLY A 260 -9.89 16.09 -21.94
C GLY A 260 -10.36 14.64 -21.89
N GLU A 261 -9.52 13.72 -22.35
CA GLU A 261 -9.84 12.29 -22.49
C GLU A 261 -10.01 11.59 -21.13
N ASP A 262 -9.29 12.02 -20.11
CA ASP A 262 -9.34 11.40 -18.79
C ASP A 262 -10.66 11.74 -18.07
N ARG A 263 -11.13 13.00 -18.21
CA ARG A 263 -12.45 13.42 -17.74
C ARG A 263 -13.59 12.65 -18.44
N GLU A 264 -13.48 12.49 -19.76
CA GLU A 264 -14.49 11.74 -20.55
C GLU A 264 -14.51 10.26 -20.18
N LYS A 265 -13.34 9.68 -19.86
CA LYS A 265 -13.21 8.31 -19.38
C LYS A 265 -13.97 8.09 -18.07
N VAL A 266 -13.89 8.98 -17.09
CA VAL A 266 -14.66 8.92 -15.86
C VAL A 266 -16.16 9.01 -16.17
N LEU A 267 -16.60 10.04 -16.89
CA LEU A 267 -18.01 10.28 -17.20
C LEU A 267 -18.70 9.13 -17.95
N VAL A 268 -17.98 8.41 -18.81
CA VAL A 268 -18.54 7.27 -19.58
C VAL A 268 -18.67 6.01 -18.73
N ASN A 269 -17.86 5.88 -17.68
CA ASN A 269 -17.87 4.71 -16.80
C ASN A 269 -18.76 4.89 -15.57
N LEU A 270 -19.41 6.06 -15.37
CA LEU A 270 -20.41 6.26 -14.31
C LEU A 270 -21.75 5.60 -14.65
N GLU A 271 -22.43 5.10 -13.65
CA GLU A 271 -23.83 4.72 -13.75
C GLU A 271 -24.71 5.96 -14.02
N GLN A 272 -25.91 5.73 -14.59
CA GLN A 272 -26.74 6.86 -15.03
C GLN A 272 -27.19 7.74 -13.85
N ASP A 273 -27.54 7.12 -12.74
CA ASP A 273 -28.07 7.82 -11.56
C ASP A 273 -26.93 8.65 -10.91
N ASP A 274 -25.74 8.06 -10.72
CA ASP A 274 -24.56 8.77 -10.20
C ASP A 274 -24.12 9.90 -11.11
N ALA A 275 -24.16 9.69 -12.43
CA ALA A 275 -23.83 10.74 -13.39
C ALA A 275 -24.81 11.94 -13.34
N GLU A 276 -26.06 11.76 -12.88
CA GLU A 276 -27.00 12.86 -12.67
C GLU A 276 -26.69 13.60 -11.36
N GLU A 277 -26.37 12.90 -10.28
CA GLU A 277 -26.00 13.48 -8.99
C GLU A 277 -24.66 14.22 -9.06
N VAL A 278 -23.63 13.62 -9.62
CA VAL A 278 -22.31 14.26 -9.88
C VAL A 278 -22.46 15.54 -10.71
N LYS A 279 -23.30 15.53 -11.77
CA LYS A 279 -23.57 16.75 -12.54
C LYS A 279 -24.33 17.82 -11.75
N GLU A 280 -25.05 17.43 -10.72
CA GLU A 280 -25.70 18.39 -9.82
C GLU A 280 -24.68 19.03 -8.88
N LEU A 281 -23.78 18.22 -8.30
CA LEU A 281 -22.69 18.69 -7.45
C LEU A 281 -21.78 19.69 -8.19
N LEU A 282 -21.39 19.39 -9.42
CA LEU A 282 -20.56 20.26 -10.28
C LEU A 282 -21.20 21.63 -10.65
N LYS A 283 -22.44 21.90 -10.24
CA LYS A 283 -23.09 23.22 -10.47
C LYS A 283 -22.90 24.20 -9.34
N TYR A 284 -22.50 23.72 -8.17
CA TYR A 284 -22.30 24.60 -7.02
C TYR A 284 -21.04 25.44 -7.20
N GLU A 285 -21.09 26.66 -6.65
CA GLU A 285 -19.94 27.57 -6.73
C GLU A 285 -18.85 27.12 -5.76
N GLU A 286 -17.59 27.21 -6.18
CA GLU A 286 -16.44 26.97 -5.32
C GLU A 286 -16.52 27.78 -4.03
N GLU A 287 -15.95 27.28 -2.91
CA GLU A 287 -15.98 27.88 -1.57
C GLU A 287 -17.39 28.00 -0.94
N THR A 288 -18.39 27.33 -1.49
CA THR A 288 -19.73 27.21 -0.86
C THR A 288 -19.88 25.86 -0.15
N THR A 289 -20.87 25.75 0.73
CA THR A 289 -21.20 24.47 1.40
C THR A 289 -21.65 23.41 0.39
N GLY A 290 -22.29 23.83 -0.70
CA GLY A 290 -22.73 22.93 -1.77
C GLY A 290 -21.59 22.26 -2.50
N SER A 291 -20.42 22.94 -2.65
CA SER A 291 -19.29 22.37 -3.36
C SER A 291 -18.51 21.30 -2.57
N ILE A 292 -18.82 21.13 -1.30
CA ILE A 292 -18.18 20.14 -0.43
C ILE A 292 -19.19 19.22 0.25
N MET A 293 -20.42 19.14 -0.26
CA MET A 293 -21.47 18.30 0.34
C MET A 293 -21.48 16.92 -0.31
N SER A 294 -21.68 15.89 0.50
CA SER A 294 -21.98 14.56 0.01
C SER A 294 -23.48 14.36 -0.24
N THR A 295 -23.82 13.55 -1.22
CA THR A 295 -25.20 13.06 -1.44
C THR A 295 -25.43 11.74 -0.72
N ASP A 296 -24.40 11.14 -0.13
CA ASP A 296 -24.45 9.85 0.56
C ASP A 296 -24.90 10.01 2.01
N PHE A 297 -26.21 10.00 2.22
CA PHE A 297 -26.82 10.11 3.53
C PHE A 297 -27.96 9.11 3.72
N ILE A 298 -28.19 8.72 4.96
CA ILE A 298 -29.28 7.81 5.32
C ILE A 298 -30.48 8.62 5.79
N SER A 299 -31.62 8.42 5.15
CA SER A 299 -32.89 9.01 5.56
C SER A 299 -34.02 8.00 5.70
N PHE A 300 -34.87 8.19 6.70
CA PHE A 300 -36.08 7.39 6.91
C PHE A 300 -37.27 8.28 7.20
N GLY A 301 -38.43 7.81 6.75
CA GLY A 301 -39.69 8.44 7.09
C GLY A 301 -39.98 8.39 8.61
N GLN A 302 -40.58 9.45 9.15
CA GLN A 302 -40.87 9.63 10.58
C GLN A 302 -41.71 8.52 11.24
N THR A 303 -42.42 7.71 10.46
CA THR A 303 -43.24 6.59 10.92
C THR A 303 -42.52 5.25 10.95
N VAL A 304 -41.31 5.19 10.44
CA VAL A 304 -40.46 3.99 10.50
C VAL A 304 -40.13 3.73 11.97
N THR A 305 -40.16 2.46 12.37
CA THR A 305 -39.78 2.04 13.72
C THR A 305 -38.27 1.79 13.84
N VAL A 306 -37.75 1.86 15.05
CA VAL A 306 -36.33 1.53 15.35
C VAL A 306 -35.94 0.16 14.81
N GLY A 307 -36.83 -0.84 14.96
CA GLY A 307 -36.56 -2.20 14.46
C GLY A 307 -36.47 -2.25 12.94
N GLU A 308 -37.39 -1.61 12.24
CA GLU A 308 -37.38 -1.53 10.78
C GLU A 308 -36.13 -0.79 10.27
N ALA A 309 -35.78 0.34 10.89
CA ALA A 309 -34.57 1.08 10.52
C ALA A 309 -33.29 0.24 10.68
N ILE A 310 -33.14 -0.47 11.80
CA ILE A 310 -32.00 -1.38 12.03
C ILE A 310 -31.97 -2.51 11.00
N ASP A 311 -33.09 -3.07 10.63
CA ASP A 311 -33.13 -4.17 9.65
C ASP A 311 -32.79 -3.67 8.25
N ILE A 312 -33.24 -2.48 7.85
CA ILE A 312 -32.84 -1.83 6.59
C ILE A 312 -31.35 -1.51 6.57
N LEU A 313 -30.79 -0.94 7.66
CA LEU A 313 -29.35 -0.63 7.77
C LEU A 313 -28.47 -1.88 7.61
N LYS A 314 -28.92 -3.03 8.13
CA LYS A 314 -28.19 -4.31 7.94
C LYS A 314 -28.21 -4.82 6.50
N GLU A 315 -29.27 -4.49 5.74
CA GLU A 315 -29.40 -4.88 4.35
C GLU A 315 -28.64 -3.94 3.41
N MET A 316 -28.55 -2.65 3.80
CA MET A 316 -27.84 -1.63 3.03
C MET A 316 -26.33 -1.73 3.19
N ASP A 317 -25.85 -2.19 4.36
CA ASP A 317 -24.44 -2.24 4.76
C ASP A 317 -23.69 -0.92 4.45
N PRO A 318 -24.20 0.24 4.94
CA PRO A 318 -23.66 1.54 4.59
C PRO A 318 -22.32 1.83 5.25
N ASP A 319 -21.56 2.75 4.69
CA ASP A 319 -20.27 3.21 5.19
C ASP A 319 -20.34 3.77 6.61
N GLU A 320 -19.21 3.72 7.32
CA GLU A 320 -19.12 4.16 8.71
C GLU A 320 -19.53 5.63 8.86
N GLU A 321 -19.18 6.48 7.93
CA GLU A 321 -19.45 7.93 7.96
C GLU A 321 -20.93 8.23 7.85
N SER A 322 -21.65 7.60 6.92
CA SER A 322 -23.09 7.77 6.70
C SER A 322 -23.93 7.31 7.89
N MET A 323 -23.43 6.38 8.72
CA MET A 323 -24.14 5.85 9.88
C MET A 323 -24.20 6.80 11.08
N HIS A 324 -23.40 7.86 11.15
CA HIS A 324 -23.34 8.72 12.32
C HIS A 324 -24.66 9.43 12.62
N TYR A 325 -25.33 9.95 11.59
CA TYR A 325 -26.60 10.62 11.67
C TYR A 325 -27.59 10.03 10.66
N ILE A 326 -28.76 9.67 11.17
CA ILE A 326 -29.85 9.17 10.36
C ILE A 326 -30.92 10.27 10.31
N TYR A 327 -31.14 10.79 9.12
CA TYR A 327 -32.08 11.88 8.93
C TYR A 327 -33.52 11.35 8.92
N VAL A 328 -34.44 12.14 9.49
CA VAL A 328 -35.87 11.79 9.56
C VAL A 328 -36.66 12.79 8.74
N THR A 329 -37.42 12.28 7.76
CA THR A 329 -38.21 13.09 6.82
C THR A 329 -39.71 12.89 7.02
N ASP A 330 -40.52 13.86 6.54
CA ASP A 330 -41.97 13.72 6.44
C ASP A 330 -42.39 13.03 5.09
N GLU A 331 -43.70 13.03 4.84
CA GLU A 331 -44.27 12.44 3.61
C GLU A 331 -43.93 13.26 2.33
N GLU A 332 -43.38 14.46 2.47
CA GLU A 332 -42.94 15.34 1.38
C GLU A 332 -41.41 15.38 1.27
N ASP A 333 -40.69 14.41 1.88
CA ASP A 333 -39.23 14.28 1.96
C ASP A 333 -38.53 15.49 2.62
N LYS A 334 -39.25 16.24 3.45
CA LYS A 334 -38.66 17.36 4.19
C LYS A 334 -38.06 16.91 5.50
N LEU A 335 -36.84 17.35 5.74
CA LEU A 335 -36.11 17.11 6.99
C LEU A 335 -36.91 17.57 8.21
N LYS A 336 -37.12 16.68 9.18
CA LYS A 336 -37.80 16.91 10.44
C LYS A 336 -36.92 16.81 11.66
N GLY A 337 -35.90 15.98 11.57
CA GLY A 337 -34.98 15.74 12.66
C GLY A 337 -33.90 14.76 12.27
N LEU A 338 -33.08 14.42 13.23
CA LEU A 338 -32.07 13.36 13.09
C LEU A 338 -32.11 12.39 14.27
N VAL A 339 -31.69 11.18 14.05
CA VAL A 339 -31.48 10.16 15.08
C VAL A 339 -30.03 9.71 15.02
N VAL A 340 -29.34 9.70 16.16
CA VAL A 340 -27.98 9.17 16.24
C VAL A 340 -28.01 7.64 16.42
N LEU A 341 -27.05 6.92 15.83
CA LEU A 341 -26.96 5.47 15.90
C LEU A 341 -27.08 4.93 17.34
N LYS A 342 -26.53 5.63 18.33
CA LYS A 342 -26.64 5.27 19.75
C LYS A 342 -28.09 5.14 20.20
N ASP A 343 -28.98 6.03 19.74
CA ASP A 343 -30.38 6.03 20.17
C ASP A 343 -31.15 4.89 19.51
N LEU A 344 -30.85 4.52 18.26
CA LEU A 344 -31.37 3.29 17.65
C LEU A 344 -31.00 2.04 18.45
N LEU A 345 -29.78 1.94 18.93
CA LEU A 345 -29.31 0.76 19.69
C LEU A 345 -29.89 0.67 21.10
N LEU A 346 -30.31 1.79 21.71
CA LEU A 346 -30.78 1.84 23.09
C LEU A 346 -32.29 1.92 23.25
N LYS A 347 -33.05 2.13 22.17
CA LYS A 347 -34.51 2.24 22.22
C LYS A 347 -35.18 0.89 21.87
N ASP A 348 -36.43 0.77 22.28
CA ASP A 348 -37.23 -0.42 21.95
C ASP A 348 -37.55 -0.43 20.45
N SER A 349 -37.47 -1.60 19.84
CA SER A 349 -37.68 -1.81 18.40
C SER A 349 -39.04 -1.35 17.88
N SER A 350 -40.04 -1.24 18.76
CA SER A 350 -41.41 -0.79 18.40
C SER A 350 -41.61 0.72 18.40
N VAL A 351 -40.63 1.49 18.86
CA VAL A 351 -40.70 2.95 18.92
C VAL A 351 -40.49 3.55 17.53
N MET A 352 -41.29 4.57 17.18
CA MET A 352 -41.15 5.27 15.91
C MET A 352 -40.01 6.29 15.95
N LEU A 353 -39.34 6.53 14.83
CA LEU A 353 -38.23 7.49 14.75
C LEU A 353 -38.65 8.89 15.13
N LYS A 354 -39.86 9.36 14.82
CA LYS A 354 -40.42 10.66 15.24
C LYS A 354 -40.45 10.86 16.76
N ASP A 355 -40.51 9.77 17.55
CA ASP A 355 -40.64 9.83 19.01
C ASP A 355 -39.27 9.91 19.71
N ILE A 356 -38.18 9.71 18.94
CA ILE A 356 -36.80 9.72 19.46
C ILE A 356 -35.88 10.70 18.73
N MET A 357 -36.30 11.26 17.60
CA MET A 357 -35.49 12.17 16.81
C MET A 357 -35.26 13.49 17.56
N GLU A 358 -34.13 14.10 17.31
CA GLU A 358 -33.82 15.48 17.68
C GLU A 358 -34.37 16.39 16.59
N GLU A 359 -35.35 17.26 16.98
CA GLU A 359 -36.01 18.19 16.04
C GLU A 359 -35.24 19.49 15.86
N ASN A 360 -34.43 19.88 16.86
CA ASN A 360 -33.71 21.16 16.86
C ASN A 360 -32.28 20.95 16.30
N ILE A 361 -32.20 20.66 15.02
CA ILE A 361 -30.94 20.43 14.32
C ILE A 361 -30.39 21.73 13.74
N THR A 362 -29.07 21.82 13.71
CA THR A 362 -28.36 22.90 13.02
C THR A 362 -28.24 22.53 11.54
N THR A 363 -28.68 23.38 10.64
CA THR A 363 -28.58 23.22 9.20
C THR A 363 -27.87 24.42 8.58
N VAL A 364 -27.29 24.21 7.40
CA VAL A 364 -26.75 25.26 6.53
C VAL A 364 -27.47 25.22 5.19
N LYS A 365 -27.15 26.14 4.30
CA LYS A 365 -27.66 26.15 2.93
C LYS A 365 -26.47 25.90 1.99
N HIS A 366 -26.71 25.29 0.86
CA HIS A 366 -25.70 25.07 -0.16
C HIS A 366 -24.98 26.36 -0.62
N GLU A 367 -25.64 27.52 -0.53
CA GLU A 367 -25.09 28.84 -0.85
C GLU A 367 -24.25 29.46 0.29
N ASP A 368 -24.25 28.86 1.48
CA ASP A 368 -23.44 29.34 2.60
C ASP A 368 -21.97 29.08 2.36
N THR A 369 -21.10 29.90 2.91
CA THR A 369 -19.65 29.74 2.76
C THR A 369 -19.11 28.64 3.67
N ILE A 370 -17.99 28.01 3.27
CA ILE A 370 -17.26 27.01 4.06
C ILE A 370 -16.85 27.58 5.43
N ASP A 371 -16.47 28.87 5.50
CA ASP A 371 -16.16 29.54 6.78
C ASP A 371 -17.34 29.52 7.76
N LYS A 372 -18.57 29.77 7.26
CA LYS A 372 -19.77 29.70 8.08
C LYS A 372 -20.08 28.29 8.56
N LEU A 373 -19.93 27.27 7.69
CA LEU A 373 -20.08 25.90 8.05
C LEU A 373 -19.06 25.51 9.14
N THR A 374 -17.80 25.86 8.95
CA THR A 374 -16.72 25.61 9.92
C THR A 374 -17.01 26.27 11.28
N GLU A 375 -17.49 27.52 11.30
CA GLU A 375 -17.88 28.21 12.55
C GLU A 375 -18.98 27.43 13.30
N LEU A 376 -20.00 26.95 12.58
CA LEU A 376 -21.11 26.19 13.17
C LEU A 376 -20.64 24.81 13.66
N ALA A 377 -19.86 24.09 12.85
CA ALA A 377 -19.34 22.79 13.21
C ALA A 377 -18.48 22.84 14.48
N VAL A 378 -17.57 23.80 14.58
CA VAL A 378 -16.73 24.01 15.76
C VAL A 378 -17.56 24.44 16.97
N LYS A 379 -18.52 25.38 16.79
CA LYS A 379 -19.35 25.91 17.87
C LYS A 379 -20.22 24.84 18.51
N TYR A 380 -20.80 23.97 17.71
CA TYR A 380 -21.76 22.97 18.18
C TYR A 380 -21.13 21.57 18.27
N ASN A 381 -19.84 21.42 17.93
CA ASN A 381 -19.11 20.15 17.89
C ASN A 381 -19.82 19.10 17.03
N LEU A 382 -20.23 19.52 15.83
CA LEU A 382 -20.92 18.65 14.87
C LEU A 382 -19.89 17.81 14.10
N LEU A 383 -20.22 16.57 13.88
CA LEU A 383 -19.47 15.68 12.96
C LEU A 383 -19.94 15.88 11.52
N LEU A 384 -21.26 15.96 11.32
CA LEU A 384 -21.91 16.21 10.05
C LEU A 384 -22.96 17.31 10.22
N THR A 385 -23.31 17.98 9.13
CA THR A 385 -24.33 19.04 9.12
C THR A 385 -25.20 18.87 7.89
N ALA A 386 -26.53 18.89 8.07
CA ALA A 386 -27.47 18.87 6.95
C ALA A 386 -27.42 20.17 6.15
N VAL A 387 -27.40 20.05 4.83
CA VAL A 387 -27.38 21.14 3.86
C VAL A 387 -28.77 21.35 3.27
#